data_edb44469b21118c9ecb6b6116e34a46c
#
_entry.id   edb44469b21118c9ecb6b6116e34a46c
#
_cell.length_a   1.000
_cell.length_b   1.000
_cell.length_c   1.000
_cell.angle_alpha   90.00
_cell.angle_beta   90.00
_cell.angle_gamma   90.00
#
_symmetry.space_group_name_H-M   'P 1'
#
loop_
_entity.id
_entity.type
_entity.pdbx_description
1 polymer ?
#
loop_
_entity_poly.entity_id
_entity_poly.type
_entity_poly.pdbx_seq_one_letter_code
_entity_poly.pdbx_strand_id
1 'polypeptide(L)'
;MITPETTIKEIRSILQDNLFSQLIYDLSERGAGRFSDESRTLKDIQAADPAWNADDMVFGLNTLCRNAARGRVLYDVYRSDETAACPGKANVKLVHFPAETACNYEKDCVRRTLILASGGAYGAVCNLPEAFPAAAEAAALGIDCLCLTYRVGALAPLFPKPMEDLAAAIRFLFSNEQNLDVSMKHYAVGGFSAGGHLAACGGIKELGYRKFNLPAPEAVLLAYPLLNVWKALEQLPEPYRKLMLKGLLGSGVDESYCGPYNVDQNIDCDYPPCFIVHARDDETVDCELSSAFARALTTAEVPCVIEKPEHGGHGFGRGGKTEAEGWIKRAITFWKEQRHETVSFTRKS
;
A
#
# COMPACT_ATOMS: atom_id res chain seq x y z
N MET A 1 24.00 7.74 -9.79
CA MET A 1 23.50 7.05 -8.58
C MET A 1 22.89 8.12 -7.68
N ILE A 2 21.66 7.90 -7.22
CA ILE A 2 20.97 8.83 -6.31
C ILE A 2 21.56 8.71 -4.92
N THR A 3 21.72 9.84 -4.22
CA THR A 3 22.21 9.97 -2.84
C THR A 3 21.23 10.84 -2.02
N PRO A 4 21.36 10.95 -0.69
CA PRO A 4 20.52 11.86 0.10
C PRO A 4 20.63 13.33 -0.32
N GLU A 5 21.76 13.75 -0.92
CA GLU A 5 22.03 15.09 -1.44
C GLU A 5 21.53 15.32 -2.86
N THR A 6 21.00 14.31 -3.54
CA THR A 6 20.44 14.45 -4.90
C THR A 6 19.16 15.29 -4.83
N THR A 7 19.08 16.31 -5.68
CA THR A 7 17.94 17.21 -5.75
C THR A 7 16.74 16.59 -6.47
N ILE A 8 15.55 17.09 -6.18
CA ILE A 8 14.31 16.68 -6.86
C ILE A 8 14.41 16.90 -8.37
N LYS A 9 15.04 17.99 -8.81
CA LYS A 9 15.31 18.28 -10.24
C LYS A 9 16.15 17.18 -10.91
N GLU A 10 17.22 16.74 -10.23
CA GLU A 10 18.07 15.66 -10.75
C GLU A 10 17.33 14.33 -10.79
N ILE A 11 16.52 14.02 -9.75
CA ILE A 11 15.70 12.80 -9.72
C ILE A 11 14.70 12.81 -10.87
N ARG A 12 14.02 13.94 -11.14
CA ARG A 12 13.11 14.09 -12.27
C ARG A 12 13.82 13.83 -13.60
N SER A 13 15.02 14.38 -13.76
CA SER A 13 15.83 14.17 -14.97
C SER A 13 16.22 12.71 -15.19
N ILE A 14 16.49 11.97 -14.09
CA ILE A 14 16.87 10.55 -14.14
C ILE A 14 15.65 9.66 -14.47
N LEU A 15 14.50 9.88 -13.81
CA LEU A 15 13.33 9.02 -13.92
C LEU A 15 12.42 9.36 -15.10
N GLN A 16 12.56 10.55 -15.69
CA GLN A 16 11.61 11.15 -16.63
C GLN A 16 10.20 11.34 -16.01
N ASP A 17 9.35 12.16 -16.64
CA ASP A 17 8.09 12.62 -16.03
C ASP A 17 7.13 11.49 -15.65
N ASN A 18 7.05 10.43 -16.45
CA ASN A 18 6.09 9.33 -16.21
C ASN A 18 6.38 8.56 -14.92
N LEU A 19 7.65 8.20 -14.66
CA LEU A 19 8.04 7.53 -13.41
C LEU A 19 8.14 8.52 -12.25
N PHE A 20 8.62 9.73 -12.51
CA PHE A 20 8.72 10.77 -11.51
C PHE A 20 7.35 11.09 -10.89
N SER A 21 6.28 11.17 -11.71
CA SER A 21 4.92 11.41 -11.24
C SER A 21 4.38 10.30 -10.30
N GLN A 22 5.02 9.12 -10.26
CA GLN A 22 4.65 8.03 -9.37
C GLN A 22 5.34 8.10 -8.00
N LEU A 23 6.30 9.01 -7.77
CA LEU A 23 6.98 9.18 -6.49
C LEU A 23 6.00 9.67 -5.42
N ILE A 24 5.31 10.76 -5.73
CA ILE A 24 4.16 11.24 -4.97
C ILE A 24 3.11 11.66 -5.99
N TYR A 25 2.00 10.94 -6.01
CA TYR A 25 0.85 11.27 -6.83
C TYR A 25 -0.17 12.04 -5.99
N ASP A 26 -0.55 13.22 -6.43
CA ASP A 26 -1.66 14.00 -5.89
C ASP A 26 -2.43 14.71 -7.03
N LEU A 27 -3.60 15.27 -6.72
CA LEU A 27 -4.41 16.02 -7.69
C LEU A 27 -4.07 17.50 -7.73
N SER A 28 -3.09 17.99 -6.97
CA SER A 28 -2.66 19.37 -7.08
C SER A 28 -1.87 19.55 -8.36
N GLU A 29 -2.21 20.59 -9.16
CA GLU A 29 -1.47 20.93 -10.38
C GLU A 29 0.02 21.25 -10.14
N ARG A 30 0.43 21.32 -8.87
CA ARG A 30 1.77 21.70 -8.45
C ARG A 30 2.65 20.51 -8.03
N GLY A 31 2.16 19.28 -8.16
CA GLY A 31 2.83 18.08 -7.58
C GLY A 31 3.01 18.28 -6.07
N ALA A 32 2.75 17.33 -5.21
CA ALA A 32 2.76 17.48 -3.77
C ALA A 32 3.68 18.62 -3.33
N GLY A 33 3.19 19.58 -2.55
CA GLY A 33 3.92 20.83 -2.24
C GLY A 33 5.36 20.65 -1.77
N ARG A 34 5.71 19.41 -1.36
CA ARG A 34 7.07 18.95 -1.05
C ARG A 34 8.01 18.93 -2.24
N PHE A 35 7.50 18.76 -3.47
CA PHE A 35 8.28 18.75 -4.73
C PHE A 35 8.13 20.04 -5.53
N SER A 36 7.42 21.04 -5.03
CA SER A 36 7.28 22.35 -5.70
C SER A 36 8.61 23.11 -5.80
N ASP A 37 9.50 22.90 -4.83
CA ASP A 37 10.87 23.38 -4.86
C ASP A 37 11.83 22.25 -5.31
N GLU A 38 12.13 22.22 -6.59
CA GLU A 38 12.98 21.19 -7.19
C GLU A 38 14.47 21.31 -6.81
N SER A 39 14.87 22.40 -6.11
CA SER A 39 16.24 22.54 -5.57
C SER A 39 16.45 21.74 -4.27
N ARG A 40 15.37 21.32 -3.60
CA ARG A 40 15.45 20.51 -2.38
C ARG A 40 16.03 19.14 -2.64
N THR A 41 16.83 18.67 -1.70
CA THR A 41 17.39 17.31 -1.68
C THR A 41 16.48 16.33 -0.94
N LEU A 42 16.74 15.02 -1.04
CA LEU A 42 16.03 14.02 -0.22
C LEU A 42 16.28 14.24 1.27
N LYS A 43 17.47 14.75 1.62
CA LYS A 43 17.81 15.13 3.00
C LYS A 43 16.98 16.31 3.51
N ASP A 44 16.70 17.30 2.66
CA ASP A 44 15.83 18.43 2.99
C ASP A 44 14.37 17.97 3.16
N ILE A 45 13.94 16.96 2.40
CA ILE A 45 12.63 16.34 2.55
C ILE A 45 12.52 15.64 3.90
N GLN A 46 13.53 14.84 4.27
CA GLN A 46 13.59 14.20 5.59
C GLN A 46 13.62 15.23 6.73
N ALA A 47 14.35 16.32 6.57
CA ALA A 47 14.42 17.38 7.60
C ALA A 47 13.03 18.03 7.84
N ALA A 48 12.19 18.11 6.81
CA ALA A 48 10.84 18.63 6.91
C ALA A 48 9.82 17.58 7.42
N ASP A 49 10.12 16.31 7.24
CA ASP A 49 9.29 15.17 7.66
C ASP A 49 10.19 14.04 8.16
N PRO A 50 10.56 14.05 9.46
CA PRO A 50 11.56 13.13 10.01
C PRO A 50 11.21 11.64 9.87
N ALA A 51 9.95 11.28 9.73
CA ALA A 51 9.53 9.90 9.47
C ALA A 51 9.95 9.39 8.09
N TRP A 52 10.21 10.30 7.13
CA TRP A 52 10.62 9.96 5.78
C TRP A 52 12.14 9.81 5.69
N ASN A 53 12.63 8.60 5.88
CA ASN A 53 14.05 8.32 5.91
C ASN A 53 14.71 8.47 4.53
N ALA A 54 15.71 9.36 4.40
CA ALA A 54 16.38 9.65 3.12
C ALA A 54 17.15 8.44 2.58
N ASP A 55 17.78 7.63 3.43
CA ASP A 55 18.50 6.43 2.99
C ASP A 55 17.53 5.37 2.43
N ASP A 56 16.34 5.23 3.03
CA ASP A 56 15.29 4.34 2.53
C ASP A 56 14.75 4.83 1.18
N MET A 57 14.48 6.15 1.03
CA MET A 57 14.10 6.75 -0.25
C MET A 57 15.16 6.50 -1.33
N VAL A 58 16.43 6.70 -1.02
CA VAL A 58 17.57 6.42 -1.90
C VAL A 58 17.62 4.94 -2.31
N PHE A 59 17.39 4.02 -1.37
CA PHE A 59 17.37 2.59 -1.64
C PHE A 59 16.27 2.23 -2.63
N GLY A 60 15.03 2.71 -2.40
CA GLY A 60 13.89 2.51 -3.30
C GLY A 60 14.15 3.08 -4.70
N LEU A 61 14.62 4.34 -4.79
CA LEU A 61 14.90 5.02 -6.07
C LEU A 61 16.02 4.35 -6.87
N ASN A 62 17.14 3.99 -6.24
CA ASN A 62 18.23 3.33 -6.96
C ASN A 62 17.82 1.95 -7.45
N THR A 63 16.99 1.22 -6.71
CA THR A 63 16.41 -0.05 -7.18
C THR A 63 15.48 0.18 -8.37
N LEU A 64 14.58 1.17 -8.30
CA LEU A 64 13.71 1.55 -9.41
C LEU A 64 14.50 1.91 -10.67
N CYS A 65 15.55 2.71 -10.54
CA CYS A 65 16.42 3.09 -11.66
C CYS A 65 17.10 1.87 -12.29
N ARG A 66 17.61 0.94 -11.48
CA ARG A 66 18.21 -0.31 -11.98
C ARG A 66 17.19 -1.15 -12.75
N ASN A 67 15.97 -1.24 -12.24
CA ASN A 67 14.90 -2.02 -12.87
C ASN A 67 14.44 -1.36 -14.18
N ALA A 68 14.24 -0.05 -14.19
CA ALA A 68 13.86 0.71 -15.37
C ALA A 68 14.92 0.62 -16.51
N ALA A 69 16.22 0.53 -16.16
CA ALA A 69 17.28 0.31 -17.12
C ALA A 69 17.28 -1.10 -17.76
N ARG A 70 16.61 -2.07 -17.12
CA ARG A 70 16.49 -3.47 -17.59
C ARG A 70 15.23 -3.72 -18.42
N GLY A 71 14.20 -2.90 -18.24
CA GLY A 71 12.95 -3.08 -18.97
C GLY A 71 11.82 -2.19 -18.46
N ARG A 72 10.62 -2.46 -18.95
CA ARG A 72 9.43 -1.72 -18.55
C ARG A 72 9.06 -2.01 -17.10
N VAL A 73 8.89 -0.97 -16.30
CA VAL A 73 8.50 -1.06 -14.88
C VAL A 73 7.17 -0.36 -14.58
N LEU A 74 6.62 0.45 -15.50
CA LEU A 74 5.38 1.20 -15.32
C LEU A 74 4.28 0.67 -16.22
N TYR A 75 3.12 0.34 -15.65
CA TYR A 75 1.99 -0.28 -16.34
C TYR A 75 0.70 0.47 -16.07
N ASP A 76 -0.10 0.68 -17.12
CA ASP A 76 -1.45 1.20 -17.05
C ASP A 76 -2.40 0.07 -16.59
N VAL A 77 -3.21 0.32 -15.56
CA VAL A 77 -4.17 -0.65 -15.05
C VAL A 77 -5.42 -0.72 -15.93
N TYR A 78 -5.86 0.44 -16.42
CA TYR A 78 -7.06 0.57 -17.25
C TYR A 78 -6.73 0.75 -18.72
N ARG A 79 -7.60 0.30 -19.60
CA ARG A 79 -7.48 0.46 -21.06
C ARG A 79 -7.82 1.90 -21.47
N SER A 80 -7.44 2.26 -22.71
CA SER A 80 -7.66 3.61 -23.26
C SER A 80 -9.15 3.98 -23.37
N ASP A 81 -10.03 3.02 -23.67
CA ASP A 81 -11.47 3.24 -23.70
C ASP A 81 -12.05 3.52 -22.32
N GLU A 82 -11.56 2.87 -21.27
CA GLU A 82 -11.97 3.09 -19.87
C GLU A 82 -11.47 4.45 -19.34
N THR A 83 -10.26 4.84 -19.73
CA THR A 83 -9.70 6.14 -19.33
C THR A 83 -10.33 7.30 -20.07
N ALA A 84 -10.75 7.12 -21.33
CA ALA A 84 -11.53 8.09 -22.09
C ALA A 84 -12.91 8.34 -21.45
N ALA A 85 -13.56 7.28 -20.96
CA ALA A 85 -14.85 7.38 -20.26
C ALA A 85 -14.74 7.95 -18.84
N CYS A 86 -13.59 7.74 -18.16
CA CYS A 86 -13.32 8.22 -16.80
C CYS A 86 -11.85 8.66 -16.67
N PRO A 87 -11.54 9.95 -16.93
CA PRO A 87 -10.15 10.44 -16.99
C PRO A 87 -9.31 10.15 -15.73
N GLY A 88 -9.93 10.12 -14.54
CA GLY A 88 -9.22 9.79 -13.30
C GLY A 88 -8.58 8.38 -13.29
N LYS A 89 -9.10 7.46 -14.10
CA LYS A 89 -8.53 6.11 -14.27
C LYS A 89 -7.17 6.13 -14.98
N ALA A 90 -6.86 7.16 -15.76
CA ALA A 90 -5.57 7.29 -16.45
C ALA A 90 -4.37 7.39 -15.49
N ASN A 91 -4.63 7.79 -14.24
CA ASN A 91 -3.60 7.92 -13.21
C ASN A 91 -3.41 6.64 -12.37
N VAL A 92 -4.25 5.63 -12.59
CA VAL A 92 -4.11 4.34 -11.89
C VAL A 92 -3.04 3.50 -12.57
N LYS A 93 -1.91 3.32 -11.88
CA LYS A 93 -0.70 2.70 -12.42
C LYS A 93 -0.16 1.64 -11.47
N LEU A 94 0.63 0.74 -12.03
CA LEU A 94 1.46 -0.19 -11.26
C LEU A 94 2.93 0.07 -11.57
N VAL A 95 3.76 0.24 -10.53
CA VAL A 95 5.22 0.28 -10.64
C VAL A 95 5.79 -1.04 -10.16
N HIS A 96 6.45 -1.78 -11.03
CA HIS A 96 6.96 -3.13 -10.77
C HIS A 96 8.39 -3.11 -10.25
N PHE A 97 8.61 -3.79 -9.15
CA PHE A 97 9.90 -4.15 -8.59
C PHE A 97 10.03 -5.68 -8.72
N PRO A 98 10.67 -6.18 -9.78
CA PRO A 98 10.84 -7.60 -10.00
C PRO A 98 11.70 -8.26 -8.91
N ALA A 99 11.38 -9.50 -8.53
CA ALA A 99 12.18 -10.29 -7.61
C ALA A 99 13.65 -10.37 -8.06
N GLU A 100 14.60 -10.02 -7.18
CA GLU A 100 16.03 -9.98 -7.52
C GLU A 100 16.66 -11.38 -7.55
N THR A 101 16.12 -12.33 -6.77
CA THR A 101 16.56 -13.72 -6.76
C THR A 101 15.69 -14.54 -7.68
N ALA A 102 16.29 -15.02 -8.78
CA ALA A 102 15.61 -15.96 -9.64
C ALA A 102 15.34 -17.27 -8.87
N CYS A 103 14.10 -17.69 -8.81
CA CYS A 103 13.68 -19.01 -8.33
C CYS A 103 14.18 -20.16 -9.22
N ASN A 104 15.32 -20.00 -9.88
CA ASN A 104 15.75 -20.82 -11.02
C ASN A 104 16.38 -22.16 -10.62
N TYR A 105 16.65 -22.45 -9.36
CA TYR A 105 17.43 -23.63 -8.98
C TYR A 105 16.91 -24.49 -7.82
N GLU A 106 15.88 -24.04 -7.11
CA GLU A 106 15.23 -24.89 -6.10
C GLU A 106 13.89 -25.41 -6.63
N LYS A 107 13.74 -26.73 -6.65
CA LYS A 107 12.51 -27.43 -7.11
C LYS A 107 11.23 -26.98 -6.38
N ASP A 108 11.37 -26.31 -5.23
CA ASP A 108 10.29 -25.85 -4.35
C ASP A 108 10.17 -24.33 -4.25
N CYS A 109 10.85 -23.56 -5.11
CA CYS A 109 10.76 -22.11 -5.08
C CYS A 109 9.41 -21.63 -5.62
N VAL A 110 8.56 -21.20 -4.73
CA VAL A 110 7.24 -20.66 -5.04
C VAL A 110 7.33 -19.16 -5.29
N ARG A 111 7.07 -18.73 -6.53
CA ARG A 111 6.94 -17.30 -6.87
C ARG A 111 5.74 -16.70 -6.16
N ARG A 112 5.94 -15.53 -5.60
CA ARG A 112 4.92 -14.77 -4.87
C ARG A 112 4.87 -13.34 -5.38
N THR A 113 3.68 -12.75 -5.36
CA THR A 113 3.46 -11.36 -5.79
C THR A 113 2.81 -10.57 -4.67
N LEU A 114 3.41 -9.43 -4.31
CA LEU A 114 2.89 -8.47 -3.34
C LEU A 114 2.41 -7.20 -4.04
N ILE A 115 1.17 -6.79 -3.79
CA ILE A 115 0.63 -5.53 -4.26
C ILE A 115 0.64 -4.56 -3.08
N LEU A 116 1.37 -3.43 -3.20
CA LEU A 116 1.48 -2.42 -2.14
C LEU A 116 0.76 -1.12 -2.52
N ALA A 117 0.01 -0.58 -1.57
CA ALA A 117 -0.63 0.72 -1.66
C ALA A 117 -0.05 1.66 -0.60
N SER A 118 0.50 2.80 -1.02
CA SER A 118 1.03 3.82 -0.11
C SER A 118 -0.08 4.67 0.52
N GLY A 119 0.26 5.31 1.64
CA GLY A 119 -0.59 6.28 2.33
C GLY A 119 -0.66 7.64 1.62
N GLY A 120 -1.18 8.63 2.35
CA GLY A 120 -1.40 10.00 1.88
C GLY A 120 -2.82 10.49 2.14
N ALA A 121 -3.50 9.94 3.16
CA ALA A 121 -4.83 10.33 3.63
C ALA A 121 -5.90 10.38 2.51
N TYR A 122 -5.76 9.55 1.47
CA TYR A 122 -6.59 9.58 0.25
C TYR A 122 -6.56 10.89 -0.54
N GLY A 123 -5.73 11.85 -0.14
CA GLY A 123 -5.44 13.07 -0.91
C GLY A 123 -4.22 12.95 -1.81
N ALA A 124 -3.33 11.99 -1.49
CA ALA A 124 -2.12 11.67 -2.25
C ALA A 124 -1.81 10.17 -2.17
N VAL A 125 -0.81 9.73 -2.97
CA VAL A 125 -0.17 8.41 -2.87
C VAL A 125 1.34 8.65 -2.71
N CYS A 126 1.89 8.36 -1.53
CA CYS A 126 3.26 8.69 -1.13
C CYS A 126 4.21 7.51 -1.36
N ASN A 127 4.42 7.08 -2.61
CA ASN A 127 5.24 5.91 -2.91
C ASN A 127 6.72 6.08 -2.52
N LEU A 128 7.25 7.29 -2.63
CA LEU A 128 8.67 7.57 -2.40
C LEU A 128 9.16 7.15 -1.01
N PRO A 129 8.49 7.54 0.11
CA PRO A 129 8.92 7.13 1.45
C PRO A 129 8.38 5.76 1.87
N GLU A 130 7.33 5.24 1.25
CA GLU A 130 6.61 4.06 1.73
C GLU A 130 6.77 2.85 0.80
N ALA A 131 5.96 2.77 -0.28
CA ALA A 131 5.90 1.54 -1.08
C ALA A 131 7.20 1.26 -1.85
N PHE A 132 7.92 2.25 -2.37
CA PHE A 132 9.12 1.99 -3.17
C PHE A 132 10.27 1.40 -2.34
N PRO A 133 10.64 1.92 -1.15
CA PRO A 133 11.63 1.27 -0.31
C PRO A 133 11.21 -0.12 0.15
N ALA A 134 9.94 -0.29 0.50
CA ALA A 134 9.39 -1.58 0.91
C ALA A 134 9.38 -2.60 -0.23
N ALA A 135 9.01 -2.18 -1.44
CA ALA A 135 9.03 -3.03 -2.63
C ALA A 135 10.46 -3.43 -3.02
N ALA A 136 11.42 -2.52 -2.88
CA ALA A 136 12.83 -2.83 -3.12
C ALA A 136 13.35 -3.89 -2.14
N GLU A 137 12.97 -3.84 -0.85
CA GLU A 137 13.31 -4.87 0.13
C GLU A 137 12.59 -6.19 -0.15
N ALA A 138 11.29 -6.15 -0.47
CA ALA A 138 10.54 -7.35 -0.84
C ALA A 138 11.13 -8.03 -2.09
N ALA A 139 11.54 -7.25 -3.09
CA ALA A 139 12.22 -7.76 -4.29
C ALA A 139 13.55 -8.44 -3.96
N ALA A 140 14.35 -7.85 -3.07
CA ALA A 140 15.60 -8.48 -2.58
C ALA A 140 15.34 -9.79 -1.80
N LEU A 141 14.15 -9.96 -1.21
CA LEU A 141 13.70 -11.17 -0.53
C LEU A 141 13.02 -12.20 -1.48
N GLY A 142 13.05 -11.95 -2.79
CA GLY A 142 12.53 -12.85 -3.82
C GLY A 142 11.02 -12.75 -4.06
N ILE A 143 10.41 -11.61 -3.77
CA ILE A 143 8.99 -11.33 -3.99
C ILE A 143 8.85 -10.33 -5.14
N ASP A 144 8.05 -10.66 -6.15
CA ASP A 144 7.62 -9.67 -7.15
C ASP A 144 6.71 -8.65 -6.47
N CYS A 145 7.07 -7.38 -6.50
CA CYS A 145 6.31 -6.35 -5.80
C CYS A 145 5.79 -5.28 -6.78
N LEU A 146 4.50 -4.96 -6.68
CA LEU A 146 3.87 -3.95 -7.52
C LEU A 146 3.25 -2.85 -6.65
N CYS A 147 3.74 -1.63 -6.82
CA CYS A 147 3.26 -0.45 -6.11
C CYS A 147 2.10 0.16 -6.89
N LEU A 148 0.91 0.22 -6.28
CA LEU A 148 -0.31 0.74 -6.87
C LEU A 148 -0.44 2.23 -6.61
N THR A 149 -0.51 3.03 -7.68
CA THR A 149 -1.07 4.38 -7.63
C THR A 149 -2.57 4.27 -7.91
N TYR A 150 -3.40 4.69 -6.97
CA TYR A 150 -4.85 4.60 -7.02
C TYR A 150 -5.51 5.99 -7.06
N ARG A 151 -6.78 6.07 -7.41
CA ARG A 151 -7.51 7.35 -7.43
C ARG A 151 -7.59 7.95 -6.04
N VAL A 152 -7.24 9.23 -5.95
CA VAL A 152 -7.32 10.07 -4.74
C VAL A 152 -8.15 11.31 -5.03
N GLY A 153 -8.58 12.02 -3.99
CA GLY A 153 -9.30 13.28 -4.16
C GLY A 153 -10.00 13.76 -2.91
N ALA A 154 -10.22 15.08 -2.83
CA ALA A 154 -10.89 15.73 -1.71
C ALA A 154 -12.14 16.51 -2.10
N LEU A 155 -12.48 16.60 -3.39
CA LEU A 155 -13.52 17.52 -3.90
C LEU A 155 -14.84 16.82 -4.28
N ALA A 156 -14.85 15.50 -4.39
CA ALA A 156 -16.03 14.70 -4.76
C ALA A 156 -16.00 13.37 -4.03
N PRO A 157 -17.12 12.67 -3.86
CA PRO A 157 -17.11 11.37 -3.21
C PRO A 157 -16.07 10.43 -3.85
N LEU A 158 -15.09 10.06 -3.04
CA LEU A 158 -13.99 9.21 -3.51
C LEU A 158 -14.35 7.73 -3.42
N PHE A 159 -14.89 7.32 -2.28
CA PHE A 159 -15.23 5.92 -2.07
C PHE A 159 -16.46 5.48 -2.92
N PRO A 160 -16.45 4.27 -3.48
CA PRO A 160 -15.47 3.18 -3.32
C PRO A 160 -14.36 3.14 -4.40
N LYS A 161 -14.07 4.20 -5.14
CA LYS A 161 -13.17 4.19 -6.30
C LYS A 161 -11.77 3.58 -6.03
N PRO A 162 -11.08 3.83 -4.89
CA PRO A 162 -9.80 3.17 -4.61
C PRO A 162 -9.91 1.64 -4.54
N MET A 163 -11.01 1.11 -3.98
CA MET A 163 -11.27 -0.33 -3.88
C MET A 163 -11.48 -0.95 -5.27
N GLU A 164 -12.17 -0.22 -6.17
CA GLU A 164 -12.33 -0.61 -7.58
C GLU A 164 -10.97 -0.63 -8.29
N ASP A 165 -10.07 0.33 -7.98
CA ASP A 165 -8.74 0.40 -8.57
C ASP A 165 -7.85 -0.76 -8.11
N LEU A 166 -7.88 -1.12 -6.82
CA LEU A 166 -7.18 -2.30 -6.32
C LEU A 166 -7.70 -3.58 -6.99
N ALA A 167 -9.01 -3.72 -7.12
CA ALA A 167 -9.60 -4.86 -7.80
C ALA A 167 -9.24 -4.91 -9.29
N ALA A 168 -9.19 -3.75 -9.97
CA ALA A 168 -8.76 -3.65 -11.36
C ALA A 168 -7.27 -4.01 -11.52
N ALA A 169 -6.41 -3.57 -10.60
CA ALA A 169 -5.01 -3.93 -10.57
C ALA A 169 -4.79 -5.44 -10.40
N ILE A 170 -5.53 -6.08 -9.49
CA ILE A 170 -5.48 -7.53 -9.29
C ILE A 170 -5.91 -8.27 -10.58
N ARG A 171 -7.03 -7.86 -11.22
CA ARG A 171 -7.47 -8.46 -12.51
C ARG A 171 -6.43 -8.26 -13.61
N PHE A 172 -5.86 -7.06 -13.71
CA PHE A 172 -4.81 -6.76 -14.68
C PHE A 172 -3.63 -7.72 -14.52
N LEU A 173 -3.19 -7.96 -13.28
CA LEU A 173 -2.09 -8.87 -13.01
C LEU A 173 -2.42 -10.31 -13.36
N PHE A 174 -3.59 -10.85 -12.98
CA PHE A 174 -4.03 -12.18 -13.40
C PHE A 174 -4.09 -12.34 -14.92
N SER A 175 -4.46 -11.28 -15.64
CA SER A 175 -4.54 -11.31 -17.11
C SER A 175 -3.19 -11.15 -17.81
N ASN A 176 -2.15 -10.74 -17.08
CA ASN A 176 -0.85 -10.40 -17.66
C ASN A 176 0.33 -11.11 -16.99
N GLU A 177 0.11 -12.21 -16.25
CA GLU A 177 1.15 -12.94 -15.52
C GLU A 177 2.38 -13.25 -16.39
N GLN A 178 2.15 -13.78 -17.60
CA GLN A 178 3.23 -14.12 -18.54
C GLN A 178 3.99 -12.89 -19.06
N ASN A 179 3.26 -11.81 -19.37
CA ASN A 179 3.87 -10.59 -19.93
C ASN A 179 4.71 -9.82 -18.90
N LEU A 180 4.31 -9.89 -17.62
CA LEU A 180 5.02 -9.25 -16.52
C LEU A 180 6.03 -10.19 -15.85
N ASP A 181 6.04 -11.47 -16.22
CA ASP A 181 6.80 -12.52 -15.56
C ASP A 181 6.57 -12.51 -14.03
N VAL A 182 5.29 -12.56 -13.60
CA VAL A 182 4.84 -12.64 -12.21
C VAL A 182 3.95 -13.85 -12.00
N SER A 183 3.69 -14.24 -10.75
CA SER A 183 2.73 -15.31 -10.43
C SER A 183 1.69 -14.81 -9.45
N MET A 184 0.43 -14.76 -9.86
CA MET A 184 -0.70 -14.39 -9.02
C MET A 184 -1.31 -15.57 -8.25
N LYS A 185 -0.80 -16.78 -8.45
CA LYS A 185 -1.23 -17.97 -7.69
C LYS A 185 -1.04 -17.80 -6.20
N HIS A 186 0.03 -17.10 -5.81
CA HIS A 186 0.41 -16.81 -4.44
C HIS A 186 0.62 -15.31 -4.33
N TYR A 187 -0.48 -14.57 -4.11
CA TYR A 187 -0.41 -13.12 -3.96
C TYR A 187 -0.89 -12.65 -2.60
N ALA A 188 -0.35 -11.55 -2.16
CA ALA A 188 -0.77 -10.79 -1.01
C ALA A 188 -1.03 -9.33 -1.38
N VAL A 189 -1.82 -8.66 -0.57
CA VAL A 189 -2.00 -7.21 -0.64
C VAL A 189 -1.43 -6.58 0.61
N GLY A 190 -0.89 -5.38 0.50
CA GLY A 190 -0.37 -4.67 1.66
C GLY A 190 -0.44 -3.17 1.47
N GLY A 191 -0.20 -2.43 2.55
CA GLY A 191 -0.20 -0.98 2.44
C GLY A 191 0.09 -0.25 3.73
N PHE A 192 0.18 1.07 3.59
CA PHE A 192 0.63 2.02 4.59
C PHE A 192 -0.47 3.04 4.87
N SER A 193 -0.76 3.37 6.12
CA SER A 193 -1.71 4.44 6.46
C SER A 193 -3.05 4.29 5.72
N ALA A 194 -3.47 5.26 4.91
CA ALA A 194 -4.66 5.18 4.05
C ALA A 194 -4.58 4.05 3.01
N GLY A 195 -3.38 3.76 2.46
CA GLY A 195 -3.15 2.59 1.59
C GLY A 195 -3.25 1.27 2.36
N GLY A 196 -2.90 1.26 3.65
CA GLY A 196 -3.16 0.16 4.57
C GLY A 196 -4.67 -0.08 4.76
N HIS A 197 -5.46 0.99 4.87
CA HIS A 197 -6.92 0.90 4.86
C HIS A 197 -7.44 0.31 3.55
N LEU A 198 -6.93 0.78 2.41
CA LEU A 198 -7.30 0.24 1.09
C LEU A 198 -7.01 -1.26 0.99
N ALA A 199 -5.80 -1.69 1.39
CA ALA A 199 -5.42 -3.11 1.41
C ALA A 199 -6.31 -3.92 2.36
N ALA A 200 -6.61 -3.39 3.55
CA ALA A 200 -7.49 -4.02 4.53
C ALA A 200 -8.94 -4.14 4.02
N CYS A 201 -9.46 -3.11 3.35
CA CYS A 201 -10.77 -3.19 2.65
C CYS A 201 -10.80 -4.30 1.60
N GLY A 202 -9.64 -4.65 1.01
CA GLY A 202 -9.51 -5.76 0.07
C GLY A 202 -9.95 -7.11 0.65
N GLY A 203 -9.87 -7.30 1.96
CA GLY A 203 -10.34 -8.51 2.67
C GLY A 203 -11.83 -8.50 3.03
N ILE A 204 -12.49 -7.33 3.05
CA ILE A 204 -13.91 -7.21 3.44
C ILE A 204 -14.81 -7.75 2.34
N LYS A 205 -15.85 -8.51 2.71
CA LYS A 205 -16.79 -9.13 1.78
C LYS A 205 -17.41 -8.12 0.80
N GLU A 206 -17.92 -7.02 1.31
CA GLU A 206 -18.69 -6.04 0.53
C GLU A 206 -17.82 -4.99 -0.22
N LEU A 207 -16.51 -4.95 0.04
CA LEU A 207 -15.58 -3.99 -0.57
C LEU A 207 -14.41 -4.66 -1.29
N GLY A 208 -14.08 -5.90 -0.95
CA GLY A 208 -12.85 -6.58 -1.36
C GLY A 208 -13.04 -7.66 -2.42
N TYR A 209 -12.15 -8.66 -2.35
CA TYR A 209 -12.01 -9.69 -3.36
C TYR A 209 -13.31 -10.44 -3.68
N ARG A 210 -14.16 -10.73 -2.68
CA ARG A 210 -15.43 -11.43 -2.87
C ARG A 210 -16.42 -10.61 -3.69
N LYS A 211 -16.56 -9.30 -3.42
CA LYS A 211 -17.41 -8.39 -4.19
C LYS A 211 -17.03 -8.35 -5.66
N PHE A 212 -15.73 -8.40 -5.94
CA PHE A 212 -15.20 -8.28 -7.29
C PHE A 212 -14.96 -9.63 -7.98
N ASN A 213 -15.37 -10.75 -7.38
CA ASN A 213 -15.15 -12.11 -7.88
C ASN A 213 -13.66 -12.39 -8.19
N LEU A 214 -12.80 -12.03 -7.27
CA LEU A 214 -11.37 -12.28 -7.33
C LEU A 214 -10.99 -13.42 -6.39
N PRO A 215 -9.94 -14.20 -6.68
CA PRO A 215 -9.36 -15.11 -5.69
C PRO A 215 -8.96 -14.33 -4.42
N ALA A 216 -9.05 -14.96 -3.26
CA ALA A 216 -8.60 -14.37 -2.01
C ALA A 216 -7.08 -14.15 -2.03
N PRO A 217 -6.55 -13.03 -1.52
CA PRO A 217 -5.12 -12.91 -1.23
C PRO A 217 -4.74 -13.90 -0.12
N GLU A 218 -3.52 -14.44 -0.17
CA GLU A 218 -3.02 -15.34 0.87
C GLU A 218 -2.74 -14.62 2.20
N ALA A 219 -2.50 -13.31 2.16
CA ALA A 219 -2.30 -12.47 3.34
C ALA A 219 -2.58 -10.99 3.07
N VAL A 220 -2.81 -10.23 4.16
CA VAL A 220 -2.88 -8.77 4.19
C VAL A 220 -1.75 -8.25 5.08
N LEU A 221 -0.86 -7.39 4.55
CA LEU A 221 0.35 -6.89 5.24
C LEU A 221 0.25 -5.37 5.45
N LEU A 222 0.16 -4.93 6.69
CA LEU A 222 -0.24 -3.56 7.04
C LEU A 222 0.82 -2.85 7.89
N ALA A 223 1.13 -1.61 7.54
CA ALA A 223 1.95 -0.71 8.35
C ALA A 223 1.13 0.53 8.75
N TYR A 224 1.04 0.80 10.04
CA TYR A 224 0.30 1.93 10.64
C TYR A 224 -1.03 2.26 9.93
N PRO A 225 -1.91 1.25 9.71
CA PRO A 225 -3.06 1.39 8.85
C PRO A 225 -4.18 2.20 9.52
N LEU A 226 -4.92 3.00 8.71
CA LEU A 226 -6.15 3.64 9.13
C LEU A 226 -7.30 2.60 9.04
N LEU A 227 -7.68 1.96 10.13
CA LEU A 227 -8.61 0.81 10.12
C LEU A 227 -10.06 1.17 10.49
N ASN A 228 -10.28 2.34 11.03
CA ASN A 228 -11.60 2.86 11.31
C ASN A 228 -11.68 4.33 10.89
N VAL A 229 -12.42 4.60 9.82
CA VAL A 229 -12.51 5.93 9.20
C VAL A 229 -13.15 6.93 10.18
N TRP A 230 -14.23 6.54 10.87
CA TRP A 230 -14.90 7.44 11.79
C TRP A 230 -14.01 7.80 12.97
N LYS A 231 -13.46 6.82 13.68
CA LYS A 231 -12.61 7.06 14.86
C LYS A 231 -11.36 7.89 14.54
N ALA A 232 -10.78 7.71 13.36
CA ALA A 232 -9.65 8.54 12.93
C ALA A 232 -10.07 10.00 12.65
N LEU A 233 -11.29 10.21 12.16
CA LEU A 233 -11.78 11.55 11.82
C LEU A 233 -12.45 12.25 13.02
N GLU A 234 -13.05 11.54 13.98
CA GLU A 234 -13.73 12.14 15.12
C GLU A 234 -12.82 12.99 16.01
N GLN A 235 -11.51 12.68 16.02
CA GLN A 235 -10.50 13.44 16.74
C GLN A 235 -10.17 14.80 16.07
N LEU A 236 -10.55 14.99 14.81
CA LEU A 236 -10.31 16.22 14.10
C LEU A 236 -11.32 17.29 14.50
N PRO A 237 -10.92 18.60 14.53
CA PRO A 237 -11.87 19.70 14.65
C PRO A 237 -12.99 19.59 13.61
N GLU A 238 -14.23 19.94 14.03
CA GLU A 238 -15.44 19.73 13.23
C GLU A 238 -15.35 20.21 11.76
N PRO A 239 -14.81 21.40 11.45
CA PRO A 239 -14.71 21.86 10.05
C PRO A 239 -13.85 20.92 9.18
N TYR A 240 -12.72 20.42 9.73
CA TYR A 240 -11.83 19.51 9.02
C TYR A 240 -12.44 18.12 8.88
N ARG A 241 -13.08 17.60 9.92
CA ARG A 241 -13.81 16.33 9.87
C ARG A 241 -14.89 16.37 8.79
N LYS A 242 -15.73 17.41 8.75
CA LYS A 242 -16.76 17.58 7.71
C LYS A 242 -16.15 17.64 6.31
N LEU A 243 -15.02 18.33 6.14
CA LEU A 243 -14.34 18.43 4.85
C LEU A 243 -13.84 17.05 4.39
N MET A 244 -13.20 16.29 5.29
CA MET A 244 -12.70 14.94 4.99
C MET A 244 -13.86 13.98 4.67
N LEU A 245 -14.92 13.95 5.46
CA LEU A 245 -16.11 13.13 5.20
C LEU A 245 -16.73 13.48 3.85
N LYS A 246 -16.87 14.76 3.53
CA LYS A 246 -17.38 15.21 2.23
C LYS A 246 -16.50 14.73 1.07
N GLY A 247 -15.19 14.81 1.23
CA GLY A 247 -14.24 14.31 0.22
C GLY A 247 -14.29 12.81 0.02
N LEU A 248 -14.41 12.06 1.09
CA LEU A 248 -14.44 10.59 1.04
C LEU A 248 -15.82 10.04 0.64
N LEU A 249 -16.88 10.51 1.24
CA LEU A 249 -18.21 9.90 1.21
C LEU A 249 -19.30 10.78 0.59
N GLY A 250 -19.08 12.09 0.47
CA GLY A 250 -20.06 13.05 -0.07
C GLY A 250 -20.65 13.99 0.97
N SER A 251 -21.53 14.88 0.52
CA SER A 251 -22.18 15.88 1.38
C SER A 251 -23.34 15.25 2.19
N GLY A 252 -23.55 15.76 3.41
CA GLY A 252 -24.68 15.34 4.25
C GLY A 252 -24.49 13.97 4.92
N VAL A 253 -23.25 13.47 4.99
CA VAL A 253 -22.88 12.19 5.61
C VAL A 253 -22.51 12.39 7.07
N ASP A 254 -22.80 11.36 7.88
CA ASP A 254 -22.47 11.25 9.30
C ASP A 254 -21.72 9.92 9.56
N GLU A 255 -21.58 9.56 10.84
CA GLU A 255 -20.93 8.32 11.27
C GLU A 255 -21.46 7.07 10.58
N SER A 256 -22.78 6.98 10.34
CA SER A 256 -23.41 5.78 9.78
C SER A 256 -22.90 5.45 8.36
N TYR A 257 -22.49 6.44 7.60
CA TYR A 257 -21.91 6.26 6.27
C TYR A 257 -20.47 5.73 6.30
N CYS A 258 -19.77 5.86 7.44
CA CYS A 258 -18.43 5.29 7.62
C CYS A 258 -18.49 3.77 7.87
N GLY A 259 -19.59 3.24 8.37
CA GLY A 259 -19.75 1.86 8.78
C GLY A 259 -19.18 0.83 7.79
N PRO A 260 -19.52 0.86 6.50
CA PRO A 260 -18.97 -0.07 5.51
C PRO A 260 -17.45 -0.01 5.36
N TYR A 261 -16.83 1.13 5.70
CA TYR A 261 -15.39 1.39 5.56
C TYR A 261 -14.63 1.31 6.89
N ASN A 262 -15.31 1.04 8.01
CA ASN A 262 -14.68 0.74 9.28
C ASN A 262 -14.27 -0.73 9.29
N VAL A 263 -13.02 -1.03 8.95
CA VAL A 263 -12.55 -2.40 8.69
C VAL A 263 -12.71 -3.28 9.92
N ASP A 264 -12.42 -2.76 11.11
CA ASP A 264 -12.53 -3.46 12.40
C ASP A 264 -13.96 -3.94 12.72
N GLN A 265 -14.98 -3.38 12.06
CA GLN A 265 -16.40 -3.71 12.25
C GLN A 265 -16.95 -4.68 11.19
N ASN A 266 -16.16 -5.03 10.16
CA ASN A 266 -16.61 -5.78 8.99
C ASN A 266 -15.77 -7.06 8.75
N ILE A 267 -15.23 -7.65 9.83
CA ILE A 267 -14.44 -8.87 9.77
C ILE A 267 -15.34 -10.10 9.89
N ASP A 268 -15.08 -11.12 9.10
CA ASP A 268 -15.63 -12.45 9.20
C ASP A 268 -14.53 -13.53 9.10
N CYS A 269 -14.89 -14.79 9.28
CA CYS A 269 -13.94 -15.93 9.26
C CYS A 269 -13.27 -16.19 7.92
N ASP A 270 -13.75 -15.57 6.83
CA ASP A 270 -13.14 -15.68 5.50
C ASP A 270 -12.15 -14.54 5.21
N TYR A 271 -11.92 -13.64 6.19
CA TYR A 271 -10.92 -12.58 6.05
C TYR A 271 -9.51 -13.19 5.95
N PRO A 272 -8.64 -12.70 5.06
CA PRO A 272 -7.29 -13.26 4.89
C PRO A 272 -6.42 -13.10 6.15
N PRO A 273 -5.48 -14.02 6.42
CA PRO A 273 -4.45 -13.85 7.45
C PRO A 273 -3.78 -12.48 7.39
N CYS A 274 -3.52 -11.86 8.55
CA CYS A 274 -3.09 -10.48 8.61
C CYS A 274 -1.84 -10.26 9.46
N PHE A 275 -0.86 -9.53 8.92
CA PHE A 275 0.30 -9.01 9.67
C PHE A 275 0.19 -7.50 9.79
N ILE A 276 0.39 -6.96 10.99
CA ILE A 276 0.28 -5.54 11.28
C ILE A 276 1.52 -5.07 12.03
N VAL A 277 2.10 -3.94 11.60
CA VAL A 277 3.10 -3.20 12.38
C VAL A 277 2.61 -1.77 12.60
N HIS A 278 2.61 -1.29 13.87
CA HIS A 278 2.11 0.04 14.20
C HIS A 278 2.82 0.56 15.46
N ALA A 279 3.54 1.66 15.35
CA ALA A 279 4.26 2.24 16.47
C ALA A 279 3.31 2.81 17.54
N ARG A 280 3.68 2.71 18.81
CA ARG A 280 2.86 3.21 19.93
C ARG A 280 2.84 4.73 20.02
N ASP A 281 3.89 5.37 19.52
CA ASP A 281 4.07 6.83 19.49
C ASP A 281 3.52 7.48 18.20
N ASP A 282 2.66 6.77 17.45
CA ASP A 282 1.99 7.34 16.27
C ASP A 282 0.94 8.38 16.70
N GLU A 283 1.24 9.66 16.44
CA GLU A 283 0.36 10.80 16.74
C GLU A 283 -0.65 11.11 15.63
N THR A 284 -0.55 10.44 14.48
CA THR A 284 -1.43 10.67 13.32
C THR A 284 -2.59 9.67 13.27
N VAL A 285 -2.29 8.40 13.49
CA VAL A 285 -3.27 7.30 13.55
C VAL A 285 -3.05 6.53 14.85
N ASP A 286 -4.02 6.56 15.75
CA ASP A 286 -3.93 5.86 17.01
C ASP A 286 -3.70 4.35 16.81
N CYS A 287 -2.60 3.82 17.37
CA CYS A 287 -2.24 2.42 17.27
C CYS A 287 -3.28 1.48 17.91
N GLU A 288 -4.17 1.99 18.76
CA GLU A 288 -5.27 1.21 19.34
C GLU A 288 -6.33 0.83 18.30
N LEU A 289 -6.41 1.52 17.16
CA LEU A 289 -7.22 1.08 16.01
C LEU A 289 -6.71 -0.26 15.46
N SER A 290 -5.39 -0.42 15.35
CA SER A 290 -4.75 -1.69 14.98
C SER A 290 -4.96 -2.79 16.03
N SER A 291 -4.92 -2.43 17.32
CA SER A 291 -5.23 -3.37 18.41
C SER A 291 -6.70 -3.84 18.38
N ALA A 292 -7.63 -2.93 18.08
CA ALA A 292 -9.05 -3.27 17.94
C ALA A 292 -9.30 -4.22 16.76
N PHE A 293 -8.66 -3.94 15.63
CA PHE A 293 -8.74 -4.77 14.43
C PHE A 293 -8.13 -6.16 14.68
N ALA A 294 -6.96 -6.26 15.31
CA ALA A 294 -6.36 -7.55 15.67
C ALA A 294 -7.26 -8.37 16.59
N ARG A 295 -7.97 -7.73 17.55
CA ARG A 295 -8.97 -8.40 18.38
C ARG A 295 -10.15 -8.91 17.56
N ALA A 296 -10.64 -8.14 16.59
CA ALA A 296 -11.71 -8.56 15.68
C ALA A 296 -11.31 -9.78 14.85
N LEU A 297 -10.08 -9.78 14.29
CA LEU A 297 -9.52 -10.94 13.59
C LEU A 297 -9.44 -12.17 14.48
N THR A 298 -8.93 -12.03 15.71
CA THR A 298 -8.85 -13.14 16.67
C THR A 298 -10.24 -13.69 17.01
N THR A 299 -11.24 -12.82 17.17
CA THR A 299 -12.63 -13.23 17.44
C THR A 299 -13.25 -14.00 16.26
N ALA A 300 -12.84 -13.64 15.02
CA ALA A 300 -13.25 -14.33 13.80
C ALA A 300 -12.38 -15.56 13.46
N GLU A 301 -11.47 -15.96 14.36
CA GLU A 301 -10.53 -17.08 14.18
C GLU A 301 -9.61 -16.93 12.96
N VAL A 302 -9.31 -15.68 12.58
CA VAL A 302 -8.39 -15.34 11.48
C VAL A 302 -6.96 -15.21 12.01
N PRO A 303 -5.95 -15.89 11.44
CA PRO A 303 -4.55 -15.75 11.86
C PRO A 303 -4.08 -14.30 11.78
N CYS A 304 -3.55 -13.77 12.88
CA CYS A 304 -3.09 -12.40 12.96
C CYS A 304 -1.82 -12.28 13.81
N VAL A 305 -0.87 -11.50 13.31
CA VAL A 305 0.29 -11.01 14.08
C VAL A 305 0.23 -9.49 14.13
N ILE A 306 0.38 -8.91 15.31
CA ILE A 306 0.51 -7.47 15.50
C ILE A 306 1.81 -7.16 16.25
N GLU A 307 2.65 -6.31 15.65
CA GLU A 307 3.87 -5.75 16.25
C GLU A 307 3.63 -4.29 16.61
N LYS A 308 3.93 -3.92 17.85
CA LYS A 308 3.77 -2.54 18.34
C LYS A 308 5.09 -2.04 18.93
N PRO A 309 6.07 -1.61 18.08
CA PRO A 309 7.28 -0.94 18.58
C PRO A 309 6.92 0.29 19.39
N GLU A 310 7.71 0.61 20.42
CA GLU A 310 7.46 1.78 21.27
C GLU A 310 7.65 3.08 20.48
N HIS A 311 8.65 3.11 19.57
CA HIS A 311 9.02 4.27 18.79
C HIS A 311 9.07 3.98 17.28
N GLY A 312 8.60 4.93 16.49
CA GLY A 312 8.57 4.86 15.03
C GLY A 312 7.74 5.99 14.40
N GLY A 313 6.80 6.52 15.14
CA GLY A 313 5.86 7.53 14.66
C GLY A 313 4.98 7.05 13.53
N HIS A 314 4.39 8.00 12.78
CA HIS A 314 3.61 7.72 11.57
C HIS A 314 4.46 7.89 10.31
N GLY A 315 4.31 6.99 9.34
CA GLY A 315 4.97 7.16 8.03
C GLY A 315 6.39 6.61 7.93
N PHE A 316 6.81 5.73 8.85
CA PHE A 316 8.17 5.17 8.85
C PHE A 316 8.48 4.26 7.65
N GLY A 317 7.53 3.96 6.78
CA GLY A 317 7.72 3.18 5.55
C GLY A 317 8.38 1.83 5.80
N ARG A 318 9.60 1.65 5.29
CA ARG A 318 10.42 0.45 5.49
C ARG A 318 10.88 0.26 6.94
N GLY A 319 10.87 1.32 7.75
CA GLY A 319 11.26 1.28 9.15
C GLY A 319 12.77 1.43 9.40
N GLY A 320 13.56 1.80 8.40
CA GLY A 320 15.01 1.96 8.55
C GLY A 320 15.38 2.91 9.69
N LYS A 321 16.26 2.47 10.62
CA LYS A 321 16.69 3.20 11.81
C LYS A 321 15.59 3.47 12.85
N THR A 322 14.48 2.72 12.80
CA THR A 322 13.42 2.69 13.83
C THR A 322 13.34 1.31 14.47
N GLU A 323 12.56 1.18 15.54
CA GLU A 323 12.30 -0.15 16.16
C GLU A 323 11.49 -1.10 15.25
N ALA A 324 10.84 -0.56 14.21
CA ALA A 324 10.12 -1.35 13.21
C ALA A 324 11.05 -1.98 12.17
N GLU A 325 12.35 -1.68 12.16
CA GLU A 325 13.30 -2.18 11.14
C GLU A 325 13.17 -3.70 10.95
N GLY A 326 13.17 -4.13 9.67
CA GLY A 326 13.02 -5.54 9.29
C GLY A 326 11.59 -6.10 9.36
N TRP A 327 10.57 -5.27 9.62
CA TRP A 327 9.17 -5.72 9.66
C TRP A 327 8.72 -6.36 8.34
N ILE A 328 9.21 -5.88 7.19
CA ILE A 328 8.87 -6.43 5.86
C ILE A 328 9.28 -7.89 5.76
N LYS A 329 10.50 -8.22 6.21
CA LYS A 329 10.98 -9.62 6.23
C LYS A 329 10.12 -10.48 7.15
N ARG A 330 9.73 -9.99 8.33
CA ARG A 330 8.86 -10.72 9.26
C ARG A 330 7.46 -10.91 8.69
N ALA A 331 6.88 -9.90 8.06
CA ALA A 331 5.60 -9.99 7.38
C ALA A 331 5.59 -11.01 6.22
N ILE A 332 6.65 -11.02 5.40
CA ILE A 332 6.84 -12.02 4.33
C ILE A 332 7.01 -13.42 4.91
N THR A 333 7.71 -13.57 6.03
CA THR A 333 7.86 -14.87 6.72
C THR A 333 6.50 -15.35 7.22
N PHE A 334 5.75 -14.50 7.92
CA PHE A 334 4.38 -14.79 8.34
C PHE A 334 3.52 -15.25 7.16
N TRP A 335 3.51 -14.51 6.05
CA TRP A 335 2.75 -14.89 4.86
C TRP A 335 3.14 -16.26 4.30
N LYS A 336 4.44 -16.57 4.25
CA LYS A 336 4.95 -17.85 3.76
C LYS A 336 4.49 -19.04 4.63
N GLU A 337 4.33 -18.82 5.94
CA GLU A 337 3.94 -19.84 6.92
C GLU A 337 2.45 -20.20 6.86
N GLN A 338 1.56 -19.29 6.44
CA GLN A 338 0.11 -19.53 6.38
C GLN A 338 -0.29 -20.70 5.47
N ARG A 339 0.60 -21.16 4.60
CA ARG A 339 0.33 -22.28 3.67
C ARG A 339 0.35 -23.68 4.31
N HIS A 340 1.03 -23.86 5.41
CA HIS A 340 1.20 -25.20 5.99
C HIS A 340 -0.05 -25.68 6.72
N GLU A 341 -0.96 -24.81 7.11
CA GLU A 341 -2.18 -25.18 7.84
C GLU A 341 -3.36 -25.58 6.93
N THR A 342 -3.40 -25.14 5.68
CA THR A 342 -4.53 -25.40 4.76
C THR A 342 -4.53 -26.83 4.17
N VAL A 343 -3.48 -27.64 4.35
CA VAL A 343 -3.36 -28.98 3.76
C VAL A 343 -3.87 -30.10 4.70
N SER A 344 -4.21 -29.81 5.96
CA SER A 344 -4.56 -30.86 6.95
C SER A 344 -6.07 -31.12 7.14
N PHE A 345 -6.96 -30.42 6.46
CA PHE A 345 -8.41 -30.71 6.48
C PHE A 345 -8.91 -31.50 5.28
N THR A 346 -8.30 -32.64 4.97
CA THR A 346 -9.04 -33.66 4.22
C THR A 346 -10.01 -34.35 5.17
N ARG A 347 -11.29 -34.07 4.98
CA ARG A 347 -12.40 -34.79 5.61
C ARG A 347 -12.16 -36.30 5.46
N LYS A 348 -11.96 -36.99 6.58
CA LYS A 348 -12.28 -38.40 6.63
C LYS A 348 -13.81 -38.50 6.59
N SER A 349 -14.31 -39.01 5.48
CA SER A 349 -15.69 -39.49 5.31
C SER A 349 -16.01 -40.59 6.29
#